data_5bc23fe8796fc236e9b997271a900285
#
_entry.id   5bc23fe8796fc236e9b997271a900285
#
_cell.length_a   1.000
_cell.length_b   1.000
_cell.length_c   1.000
_cell.angle_alpha   90.00
_cell.angle_beta   90.00
_cell.angle_gamma   90.00
#
_symmetry.space_group_name_H-M   'P 1'
#
loop_
_entity.id
_entity.type
_entity.pdbx_description
1 polymer ?
#
loop_
_entity_poly.entity_id
_entity_poly.type
_entity_poly.pdbx_seq_one_letter_code
_entity_poly.pdbx_strand_id
1 'polypeptide(L)'
;MSRLHDMGGRFGDGPIPVPRNNKNEVINFEPTFKHNWQAKAWAITLAAGALGEWNLDISRHYRECLPPKDYINFSYYEKWLAALTNLLIDKKLISLDELKEYVAAAKKGNLDKFSKQNVMLDDRTWLAEDVQKTLGWGGPSIRDTNVSPIFNIGDEIITQSYSPNENVNGGHTRLPKYAMGRVGKIYSYNKNHVFPDKNAHGLGESPLPLYTVEFKSSELWGISAEHENDSIFLDLWEPYLNPYKD
;
A
#
# COMPACT_ATOMS: atom_id res chain seq x y z
N MET A 1 7.40 5.98 5.43
CA MET A 1 6.15 5.53 6.12
C MET A 1 6.08 6.13 7.51
N SER A 2 4.89 6.53 7.97
CA SER A 2 4.72 6.95 9.36
C SER A 2 4.76 5.74 10.30
N ARG A 3 5.12 5.95 11.58
CA ARG A 3 5.10 4.89 12.59
C ARG A 3 3.72 4.22 12.71
N LEU A 4 2.66 4.96 12.46
CA LEU A 4 1.29 4.45 12.53
C LEU A 4 0.95 3.47 11.42
N HIS A 5 1.54 3.65 10.24
CA HIS A 5 1.37 2.73 9.13
C HIS A 5 2.30 1.54 9.27
N ASP A 6 3.55 1.78 9.69
CA ASP A 6 4.57 0.75 9.94
C ASP A 6 4.86 0.65 11.44
N MET A 7 4.10 -0.18 12.12
CA MET A 7 4.29 -0.45 13.56
C MET A 7 5.56 -1.29 13.83
N GLY A 8 6.21 -1.77 12.77
CA GLY A 8 7.47 -2.50 12.85
C GLY A 8 7.38 -3.85 13.55
N GLY A 9 6.19 -4.46 13.61
CA GLY A 9 5.98 -5.71 14.31
C GLY A 9 6.27 -5.64 15.82
N ARG A 10 6.23 -4.44 16.41
CA ARG A 10 6.57 -4.25 17.83
C ARG A 10 5.48 -4.79 18.74
N PHE A 11 5.90 -5.58 19.69
CA PHE A 11 5.06 -5.91 20.85
C PHE A 11 4.72 -4.62 21.62
N GLY A 12 3.45 -4.44 21.96
CA GLY A 12 3.00 -3.28 22.75
C GLY A 12 2.26 -2.19 21.94
N ASP A 13 2.21 -2.27 20.62
CA ASP A 13 1.31 -1.44 19.82
C ASP A 13 -0.15 -1.96 19.85
N GLY A 14 -0.39 -2.98 20.66
CA GLY A 14 -1.67 -3.63 20.89
C GLY A 14 -1.87 -4.88 20.04
N PRO A 15 -2.78 -5.76 20.45
CA PRO A 15 -3.10 -6.96 19.70
C PRO A 15 -3.82 -6.59 18.40
N ILE A 16 -3.53 -7.32 17.33
CA ILE A 16 -4.34 -7.24 16.11
C ILE A 16 -5.77 -7.68 16.47
N PRO A 17 -6.79 -6.84 16.21
CA PRO A 17 -8.17 -7.22 16.50
C PRO A 17 -8.57 -8.40 15.61
N VAL A 18 -8.76 -9.55 16.23
CA VAL A 18 -9.26 -10.75 15.54
C VAL A 18 -10.79 -10.70 15.53
N PRO A 19 -11.45 -10.87 14.37
CA PRO A 19 -12.91 -10.88 14.30
C PRO A 19 -13.49 -11.95 15.23
N ARG A 20 -14.48 -11.57 16.04
CA ARG A 20 -15.17 -12.48 16.97
C ARG A 20 -16.68 -12.41 16.78
N ASN A 21 -17.35 -13.54 16.97
CA ASN A 21 -18.82 -13.59 16.96
C ASN A 21 -19.40 -13.08 18.29
N ASN A 22 -20.72 -13.07 18.39
CA ASN A 22 -21.44 -12.63 19.59
C ASN A 22 -21.16 -13.50 20.83
N LYS A 23 -20.56 -14.68 20.66
CA LYS A 23 -20.13 -15.59 21.73
C LYS A 23 -18.64 -15.42 22.08
N ASN A 24 -17.98 -14.39 21.54
CA ASN A 24 -16.54 -14.13 21.70
C ASN A 24 -15.61 -15.21 21.09
N GLU A 25 -16.12 -16.05 20.20
CA GLU A 25 -15.34 -17.06 19.48
C GLU A 25 -14.71 -16.42 18.25
N VAL A 26 -13.47 -16.83 17.89
CA VAL A 26 -12.77 -16.35 16.69
C VAL A 26 -13.53 -16.79 15.45
N ILE A 27 -13.82 -15.85 14.57
CA ILE A 27 -14.43 -16.10 13.27
C ILE A 27 -13.32 -16.39 12.26
N ASN A 28 -13.24 -17.62 11.78
CA ASN A 28 -12.26 -18.03 10.76
C ASN A 28 -12.58 -17.51 9.36
N PHE A 29 -13.77 -16.98 9.15
CA PHE A 29 -14.21 -16.40 7.88
C PHE A 29 -14.90 -15.06 8.13
N GLU A 30 -14.32 -14.01 7.58
CA GLU A 30 -14.90 -12.68 7.54
C GLU A 30 -15.26 -12.34 6.08
N PRO A 31 -16.48 -11.89 5.78
CA PRO A 31 -16.84 -11.52 4.42
C PRO A 31 -15.97 -10.35 3.96
N THR A 32 -15.52 -10.38 2.69
CA THR A 32 -14.71 -9.32 2.08
C THR A 32 -15.36 -7.94 2.23
N PHE A 33 -16.67 -7.88 2.14
CA PHE A 33 -17.46 -6.68 2.36
C PHE A 33 -18.57 -6.96 3.38
N LYS A 34 -18.51 -6.31 4.54
CA LYS A 34 -19.56 -6.39 5.57
C LYS A 34 -20.80 -5.59 5.19
N HIS A 35 -20.62 -4.54 4.40
CA HIS A 35 -21.66 -3.59 4.01
C HIS A 35 -21.52 -3.22 2.54
N ASN A 36 -22.62 -2.93 1.86
CA ASN A 36 -22.65 -2.58 0.43
C ASN A 36 -21.79 -1.34 0.09
N TRP A 37 -21.67 -0.38 1.03
CA TRP A 37 -20.85 0.80 0.79
C TRP A 37 -19.35 0.46 0.64
N GLN A 38 -18.87 -0.60 1.29
CA GLN A 38 -17.47 -1.05 1.19
C GLN A 38 -17.14 -1.55 -0.21
N ALA A 39 -18.03 -2.34 -0.79
CA ALA A 39 -17.92 -2.79 -2.18
C ALA A 39 -17.91 -1.59 -3.15
N LYS A 40 -18.79 -0.59 -2.91
CA LYS A 40 -18.83 0.64 -3.70
C LYS A 40 -17.55 1.47 -3.56
N ALA A 41 -17.03 1.63 -2.33
CA ALA A 41 -15.78 2.35 -2.08
C ALA A 41 -14.60 1.68 -2.81
N TRP A 42 -14.52 0.35 -2.77
CA TRP A 42 -13.53 -0.42 -3.51
C TRP A 42 -13.68 -0.23 -5.02
N ALA A 43 -14.88 -0.40 -5.56
CA ALA A 43 -15.14 -0.26 -7.00
C ALA A 43 -14.83 1.15 -7.52
N ILE A 44 -15.23 2.20 -6.79
CA ILE A 44 -14.92 3.60 -7.15
C ILE A 44 -13.41 3.86 -7.11
N THR A 45 -12.69 3.30 -6.13
CA THR A 45 -11.22 3.48 -6.05
C THR A 45 -10.53 2.86 -7.27
N LEU A 46 -10.96 1.68 -7.71
CA LEU A 46 -10.41 1.03 -8.90
C LEU A 46 -10.78 1.80 -10.19
N ALA A 47 -12.05 2.19 -10.33
CA ALA A 47 -12.52 2.93 -11.49
C ALA A 47 -11.82 4.30 -11.62
N ALA A 48 -11.66 5.03 -10.51
CA ALA A 48 -10.93 6.28 -10.50
C ALA A 48 -9.43 6.11 -10.83
N GLY A 49 -8.81 5.02 -10.32
CA GLY A 49 -7.43 4.66 -10.67
C GLY A 49 -7.25 4.34 -12.15
N ALA A 50 -8.27 3.78 -12.80
CA ALA A 50 -8.27 3.47 -14.24
C ALA A 50 -8.17 4.71 -15.13
N LEU A 51 -8.53 5.90 -14.63
CA LEU A 51 -8.35 7.16 -15.35
C LEU A 51 -6.86 7.51 -15.58
N GLY A 52 -5.93 6.87 -14.87
CA GLY A 52 -4.49 7.03 -15.08
C GLY A 52 -3.91 8.33 -14.52
N GLU A 53 -4.67 9.08 -13.70
CA GLU A 53 -4.20 10.32 -13.07
C GLU A 53 -3.17 10.08 -11.95
N TRP A 54 -3.04 8.84 -11.49
CA TRP A 54 -2.06 8.41 -10.53
C TRP A 54 -1.76 6.92 -10.68
N ASN A 55 -0.64 6.50 -10.12
CA ASN A 55 -0.24 5.08 -10.06
C ASN A 55 -0.62 4.43 -8.72
N LEU A 56 -0.39 3.11 -8.63
CA LEU A 56 -0.70 2.31 -7.45
C LEU A 56 0.03 2.80 -6.18
N ASP A 57 1.29 3.21 -6.32
CA ASP A 57 2.13 3.62 -5.18
C ASP A 57 1.70 4.99 -4.65
N ILE A 58 1.29 5.93 -5.52
CA ILE A 58 0.64 7.17 -5.11
C ILE A 58 -0.63 6.87 -4.32
N SER A 59 -1.47 5.96 -4.81
CA SER A 59 -2.70 5.57 -4.11
C SER A 59 -2.43 4.94 -2.72
N ARG A 60 -1.36 4.15 -2.58
CA ARG A 60 -0.90 3.61 -1.30
C ARG A 60 -0.42 4.71 -0.37
N HIS A 61 0.40 5.62 -0.90
CA HIS A 61 0.97 6.72 -0.16
C HIS A 61 -0.09 7.63 0.46
N TYR A 62 -1.16 7.96 -0.27
CA TYR A 62 -2.27 8.74 0.26
C TYR A 62 -2.97 8.09 1.47
N ARG A 63 -3.02 6.76 1.54
CA ARG A 63 -3.51 6.05 2.73
C ARG A 63 -2.55 6.15 3.91
N GLU A 64 -1.26 6.14 3.65
CA GLU A 64 -0.21 6.28 4.67
C GLU A 64 -0.15 7.69 5.26
N CYS A 65 -0.57 8.70 4.49
CA CYS A 65 -0.59 10.11 4.88
C CYS A 65 -1.87 10.53 5.62
N LEU A 66 -2.80 9.63 5.87
CA LEU A 66 -3.99 9.96 6.67
C LEU A 66 -3.57 10.46 8.07
N PRO A 67 -4.29 11.44 8.64
CA PRO A 67 -4.03 11.90 10.00
C PRO A 67 -3.98 10.73 10.99
N PRO A 68 -3.09 10.73 11.98
CA PRO A 68 -2.91 9.62 12.92
C PRO A 68 -4.21 9.15 13.58
N LYS A 69 -5.06 10.08 13.99
CA LYS A 69 -6.35 9.78 14.57
C LYS A 69 -7.27 9.01 13.62
N ASP A 70 -7.32 9.44 12.36
CA ASP A 70 -8.15 8.82 11.34
C ASP A 70 -7.59 7.45 10.95
N TYR A 71 -6.26 7.36 10.81
CA TYR A 71 -5.60 6.09 10.49
C TYR A 71 -5.87 5.00 11.53
N ILE A 72 -5.88 5.33 12.82
CA ILE A 72 -6.16 4.36 13.90
C ILE A 72 -7.64 3.98 13.95
N ASN A 73 -8.56 4.96 13.78
CA ASN A 73 -9.98 4.75 14.01
C ASN A 73 -10.73 4.24 12.78
N PHE A 74 -10.25 4.54 11.58
CA PHE A 74 -10.91 4.12 10.35
C PHE A 74 -10.75 2.62 10.11
N SER A 75 -11.82 1.97 9.70
CA SER A 75 -11.80 0.64 9.14
C SER A 75 -11.05 0.62 7.80
N TYR A 76 -10.76 -0.57 7.27
CA TYR A 76 -10.01 -0.74 6.03
C TYR A 76 -10.58 0.08 4.86
N TYR A 77 -11.89 -0.04 4.59
CA TYR A 77 -12.51 0.67 3.47
C TYR A 77 -12.77 2.17 3.74
N GLU A 78 -12.86 2.57 5.01
CA GLU A 78 -12.88 4.00 5.36
C GLU A 78 -11.54 4.66 5.05
N LYS A 79 -10.41 3.99 5.31
CA LYS A 79 -9.08 4.48 4.90
C LYS A 79 -8.98 4.63 3.39
N TRP A 80 -9.52 3.65 2.63
CA TRP A 80 -9.54 3.73 1.17
C TRP A 80 -10.33 4.92 0.66
N LEU A 81 -11.54 5.10 1.19
CA LEU A 81 -12.42 6.20 0.77
C LEU A 81 -11.86 7.57 1.15
N ALA A 82 -11.32 7.72 2.36
CA ALA A 82 -10.70 8.97 2.80
C ALA A 82 -9.48 9.34 1.94
N ALA A 83 -8.60 8.39 1.69
CA ALA A 83 -7.43 8.61 0.84
C ALA A 83 -7.82 8.92 -0.61
N LEU A 84 -8.81 8.22 -1.17
CA LEU A 84 -9.34 8.51 -2.50
C LEU A 84 -9.92 9.93 -2.57
N THR A 85 -10.67 10.34 -1.55
CA THR A 85 -11.25 11.69 -1.49
C THR A 85 -10.15 12.76 -1.55
N ASN A 86 -9.10 12.62 -0.73
CA ASN A 86 -7.96 13.54 -0.76
C ASN A 86 -7.28 13.57 -2.13
N LEU A 87 -7.07 12.38 -2.71
CA LEU A 87 -6.42 12.23 -4.01
C LEU A 87 -7.23 12.89 -5.15
N LEU A 88 -8.55 12.71 -5.17
CA LEU A 88 -9.43 13.33 -6.15
C LEU A 88 -9.40 14.86 -6.06
N ILE A 89 -9.36 15.41 -4.84
CA ILE A 89 -9.27 16.87 -4.60
C ILE A 89 -7.91 17.40 -5.07
N ASP A 90 -6.82 16.75 -4.67
CA ASP A 90 -5.46 17.18 -5.03
C ASP A 90 -5.21 17.10 -6.54
N LYS A 91 -5.80 16.12 -7.21
CA LYS A 91 -5.79 15.98 -8.67
C LYS A 91 -6.81 16.87 -9.38
N LYS A 92 -7.58 17.66 -8.63
CA LYS A 92 -8.60 18.59 -9.16
C LYS A 92 -9.70 17.90 -9.99
N LEU A 93 -9.95 16.63 -9.74
CA LEU A 93 -11.04 15.87 -10.34
C LEU A 93 -12.38 16.22 -9.68
N ILE A 94 -12.35 16.61 -8.42
CA ILE A 94 -13.46 17.22 -7.68
C ILE A 94 -12.92 18.40 -6.87
N SER A 95 -13.76 19.40 -6.62
CA SER A 95 -13.44 20.46 -5.67
C SER A 95 -13.94 20.14 -4.27
N LEU A 96 -13.31 20.74 -3.27
CA LEU A 96 -13.77 20.60 -1.88
C LEU A 96 -15.19 21.18 -1.68
N ASP A 97 -15.55 22.21 -2.43
CA ASP A 97 -16.86 22.85 -2.29
C ASP A 97 -17.96 21.99 -2.93
N GLU A 98 -17.71 21.37 -4.08
CA GLU A 98 -18.62 20.37 -4.66
C GLU A 98 -18.85 19.21 -3.68
N LEU A 99 -17.78 18.70 -3.08
CA LEU A 99 -17.90 17.63 -2.08
C LEU A 99 -18.75 18.06 -0.88
N LYS A 100 -18.51 19.26 -0.33
CA LYS A 100 -19.30 19.79 0.80
C LYS A 100 -20.78 19.98 0.43
N GLU A 101 -21.05 20.49 -0.75
CA GLU A 101 -22.41 20.68 -1.24
C GLU A 101 -23.14 19.33 -1.38
N TYR A 102 -22.46 18.34 -1.98
CA TYR A 102 -23.00 16.98 -2.12
C TYR A 102 -23.29 16.34 -0.78
N VAL A 103 -22.34 16.41 0.16
CA VAL A 103 -22.52 15.86 1.51
C VAL A 103 -23.65 16.53 2.26
N ALA A 104 -23.79 17.84 2.13
CA ALA A 104 -24.89 18.59 2.76
C ALA A 104 -26.26 18.18 2.17
N ALA A 105 -26.33 17.98 0.86
CA ALA A 105 -27.55 17.51 0.20
C ALA A 105 -27.88 16.05 0.58
N ALA A 106 -26.88 15.18 0.63
CA ALA A 106 -27.05 13.78 1.04
C ALA A 106 -27.61 13.66 2.47
N LYS A 107 -27.08 14.46 3.42
CA LYS A 107 -27.60 14.51 4.79
C LYS A 107 -29.06 14.95 4.89
N LYS A 108 -29.55 15.73 3.91
CA LYS A 108 -30.94 16.19 3.82
C LYS A 108 -31.83 15.23 3.00
N GLY A 109 -31.27 14.16 2.46
CA GLY A 109 -31.98 13.23 1.57
C GLY A 109 -32.33 13.83 0.19
N ASN A 110 -31.67 14.92 -0.20
CA ASN A 110 -31.96 15.65 -1.43
C ASN A 110 -30.80 15.52 -2.45
N LEU A 111 -30.70 14.35 -3.08
CA LEU A 111 -29.69 14.06 -4.10
C LEU A 111 -30.19 14.22 -5.53
N ASP A 112 -31.47 14.48 -5.73
CA ASP A 112 -32.10 14.54 -7.06
C ASP A 112 -31.48 15.56 -7.98
N LYS A 113 -30.97 16.69 -7.42
CA LYS A 113 -30.28 17.73 -8.18
C LYS A 113 -28.96 17.28 -8.84
N PHE A 114 -28.37 16.17 -8.32
CA PHE A 114 -27.13 15.61 -8.84
C PHE A 114 -27.37 14.43 -9.80
N SER A 115 -28.58 13.86 -9.83
CA SER A 115 -28.91 12.63 -10.57
C SER A 115 -29.09 12.82 -12.08
N LYS A 116 -29.13 14.06 -12.59
CA LYS A 116 -29.49 14.38 -13.98
C LYS A 116 -28.34 14.90 -14.84
N GLN A 117 -27.11 14.84 -14.38
CA GLN A 117 -26.02 15.20 -15.26
C GLN A 117 -25.79 14.06 -16.27
N ASN A 118 -25.97 14.36 -17.56
CA ASN A 118 -25.46 13.52 -18.63
C ASN A 118 -23.93 13.56 -18.56
N VAL A 119 -23.35 12.64 -17.79
CA VAL A 119 -21.90 12.49 -17.71
C VAL A 119 -21.45 11.85 -19.03
N MET A 120 -20.73 12.59 -19.85
CA MET A 120 -20.00 11.98 -20.95
C MET A 120 -18.96 11.05 -20.33
N LEU A 121 -18.96 9.78 -20.75
CA LEU A 121 -17.93 8.85 -20.34
C LEU A 121 -16.58 9.32 -20.92
N ASP A 122 -15.57 9.35 -20.07
CA ASP A 122 -14.17 9.54 -20.49
C ASP A 122 -13.73 8.29 -21.27
N ASP A 123 -12.97 8.47 -22.35
CA ASP A 123 -12.47 7.36 -23.19
C ASP A 123 -11.61 6.36 -22.41
N ARG A 124 -11.09 6.75 -21.25
CA ARG A 124 -10.34 5.93 -20.31
C ARG A 124 -11.23 5.09 -19.37
N THR A 125 -12.55 5.29 -19.42
CA THR A 125 -13.50 4.60 -18.55
C THR A 125 -13.56 3.12 -18.92
N TRP A 126 -13.35 2.24 -17.92
CA TRP A 126 -13.55 0.82 -18.14
C TRP A 126 -15.03 0.48 -18.29
N LEU A 127 -15.36 -0.23 -19.35
CA LEU A 127 -16.69 -0.79 -19.51
C LEU A 127 -16.86 -2.00 -18.59
N ALA A 128 -18.09 -2.24 -18.13
CA ALA A 128 -18.39 -3.31 -17.19
C ALA A 128 -17.94 -4.71 -17.69
N GLU A 129 -18.02 -4.94 -19.00
CA GLU A 129 -17.60 -6.17 -19.67
C GLU A 129 -16.07 -6.38 -19.66
N ASP A 130 -15.28 -5.30 -19.57
CA ASP A 130 -13.81 -5.37 -19.58
C ASP A 130 -13.22 -5.50 -18.16
N VAL A 131 -13.98 -5.19 -17.11
CA VAL A 131 -13.47 -5.14 -15.73
C VAL A 131 -12.86 -6.46 -15.30
N GLN A 132 -13.55 -7.58 -15.54
CA GLN A 132 -13.06 -8.90 -15.14
C GLN A 132 -11.74 -9.26 -15.82
N LYS A 133 -11.63 -8.99 -17.14
CA LYS A 133 -10.43 -9.25 -17.92
C LYS A 133 -9.28 -8.37 -17.44
N THR A 134 -9.52 -7.08 -17.27
CA THR A 134 -8.50 -6.10 -16.87
C THR A 134 -7.97 -6.39 -15.47
N LEU A 135 -8.85 -6.66 -14.50
CA LEU A 135 -8.45 -7.01 -13.14
C LEU A 135 -7.75 -8.38 -13.07
N GLY A 136 -8.18 -9.34 -13.90
CA GLY A 136 -7.56 -10.66 -13.97
C GLY A 136 -6.15 -10.64 -14.58
N TRP A 137 -5.89 -9.72 -15.53
CA TRP A 137 -4.54 -9.53 -16.07
C TRP A 137 -3.60 -8.88 -15.05
N GLY A 138 -4.11 -8.02 -14.19
CA GLY A 138 -3.34 -7.24 -13.23
C GLY A 138 -2.46 -6.18 -13.91
N GLY A 139 -1.59 -5.57 -13.12
CA GLY A 139 -0.62 -4.60 -13.60
C GLY A 139 0.79 -5.04 -13.19
N PRO A 140 1.51 -5.83 -14.00
CA PRO A 140 2.84 -6.29 -13.61
C PRO A 140 3.77 -5.11 -13.37
N SER A 141 4.51 -5.16 -12.25
CA SER A 141 5.49 -4.14 -11.89
C SER A 141 6.88 -4.42 -12.46
N ILE A 142 7.07 -5.56 -13.12
CA ILE A 142 8.33 -5.93 -13.81
C ILE A 142 8.51 -5.01 -15.01
N ARG A 143 9.76 -4.55 -15.18
CA ARG A 143 10.19 -3.77 -16.35
C ARG A 143 11.48 -4.33 -16.92
N ASP A 144 11.57 -4.43 -18.23
CA ASP A 144 12.83 -4.74 -18.91
C ASP A 144 13.71 -3.49 -18.89
N THR A 145 14.90 -3.61 -18.31
CA THR A 145 15.87 -2.51 -18.18
C THR A 145 17.28 -3.06 -18.32
N ASN A 146 18.24 -2.15 -18.59
CA ASN A 146 19.66 -2.49 -18.65
C ASN A 146 20.35 -2.44 -17.26
N VAL A 147 19.58 -2.28 -16.17
CA VAL A 147 20.13 -2.30 -14.81
C VAL A 147 20.40 -3.73 -14.41
N SER A 148 21.67 -4.03 -14.16
CA SER A 148 22.12 -5.36 -13.74
C SER A 148 22.08 -5.48 -12.22
N PRO A 149 21.68 -6.63 -11.64
CA PRO A 149 21.74 -6.88 -10.22
C PRO A 149 23.19 -6.91 -9.72
N ILE A 150 23.47 -6.37 -8.54
CA ILE A 150 24.80 -6.40 -7.91
C ILE A 150 24.98 -7.55 -6.94
N PHE A 151 23.90 -8.13 -6.43
CA PHE A 151 23.95 -9.27 -5.51
C PHE A 151 23.63 -10.58 -6.22
N ASN A 152 24.32 -11.65 -5.78
CA ASN A 152 24.07 -13.01 -6.19
C ASN A 152 23.26 -13.78 -5.14
N ILE A 153 22.61 -14.86 -5.56
CA ILE A 153 21.95 -15.77 -4.64
C ILE A 153 22.98 -16.32 -3.66
N GLY A 154 22.68 -16.22 -2.38
CA GLY A 154 23.56 -16.67 -1.30
C GLY A 154 24.43 -15.57 -0.70
N ASP A 155 24.51 -14.38 -1.29
CA ASP A 155 25.25 -13.26 -0.71
C ASP A 155 24.61 -12.83 0.61
N GLU A 156 25.45 -12.53 1.60
CA GLU A 156 25.02 -11.91 2.85
C GLU A 156 24.94 -10.40 2.67
N ILE A 157 23.85 -9.83 3.14
CA ILE A 157 23.55 -8.40 3.04
C ILE A 157 23.12 -7.86 4.40
N ILE A 158 23.25 -6.56 4.56
CA ILE A 158 22.62 -5.82 5.63
C ILE A 158 21.67 -4.78 5.03
N THR A 159 20.45 -4.72 5.55
CA THR A 159 19.50 -3.71 5.13
C THR A 159 19.91 -2.32 5.63
N GLN A 160 19.46 -1.27 4.93
CA GLN A 160 19.64 0.11 5.39
C GLN A 160 19.10 0.28 6.81
N SER A 161 19.82 1.02 7.67
CA SER A 161 19.38 1.36 9.03
C SER A 161 18.26 2.41 9.03
N TYR A 162 18.02 3.04 7.91
CA TYR A 162 16.95 4.02 7.69
C TYR A 162 16.47 3.93 6.24
N SER A 163 15.22 4.32 6.00
CA SER A 163 14.75 4.51 4.63
C SER A 163 15.09 5.91 4.14
N PRO A 164 15.55 6.08 2.89
CA PRO A 164 15.79 7.41 2.30
C PRO A 164 14.59 8.35 2.41
N ASN A 165 13.37 7.81 2.39
CA ASN A 165 12.13 8.57 2.51
C ASN A 165 11.61 8.71 3.95
N GLU A 166 12.27 8.14 4.96
CA GLU A 166 11.82 8.22 6.36
C GLU A 166 11.84 9.66 6.88
N ASN A 167 12.82 10.45 6.45
CA ASN A 167 12.99 11.84 6.86
C ASN A 167 12.14 12.83 6.04
N VAL A 168 11.51 12.37 4.98
CA VAL A 168 10.57 13.19 4.19
C VAL A 168 9.21 13.06 4.84
N ASN A 169 8.62 14.17 5.26
CA ASN A 169 7.27 14.16 5.84
C ASN A 169 6.30 13.50 4.85
N GLY A 170 5.73 12.38 5.25
CA GLY A 170 4.89 11.57 4.37
C GLY A 170 5.63 10.80 3.28
N GLY A 171 6.92 10.54 3.41
CA GLY A 171 7.69 9.74 2.44
C GLY A 171 7.23 8.28 2.39
N HIS A 172 7.19 7.71 1.17
CA HIS A 172 6.84 6.31 0.93
C HIS A 172 8.09 5.44 0.82
N THR A 173 8.08 4.29 1.46
CA THR A 173 9.11 3.24 1.35
C THR A 173 8.48 1.85 1.50
N ARG A 174 9.18 0.84 0.98
CA ARG A 174 8.81 -0.57 1.16
C ARG A 174 9.77 -1.34 2.06
N LEU A 175 10.75 -0.66 2.66
CA LEU A 175 11.60 -1.22 3.70
C LEU A 175 10.90 -1.09 5.06
N PRO A 176 10.39 -2.18 5.67
CA PRO A 176 9.70 -2.11 6.95
C PRO A 176 10.69 -1.90 8.09
N LYS A 177 10.26 -1.17 9.13
CA LYS A 177 11.14 -0.81 10.26
C LYS A 177 11.74 -2.01 10.99
N TYR A 178 11.01 -3.10 11.10
CA TYR A 178 11.53 -4.29 11.78
C TYR A 178 12.69 -4.96 11.04
N ALA A 179 12.79 -4.72 9.73
CA ALA A 179 13.86 -5.24 8.90
C ALA A 179 15.00 -4.25 8.69
N MET A 180 14.92 -3.01 9.19
CA MET A 180 16.00 -2.02 9.05
C MET A 180 17.23 -2.40 9.88
N GLY A 181 18.42 -2.31 9.26
CA GLY A 181 19.70 -2.63 9.92
C GLY A 181 19.84 -4.10 10.29
N ARG A 182 19.21 -5.02 9.53
CA ARG A 182 19.22 -6.45 9.78
C ARG A 182 20.03 -7.20 8.75
N VAL A 183 20.76 -8.21 9.21
CA VAL A 183 21.53 -9.10 8.34
C VAL A 183 20.61 -10.17 7.78
N GLY A 184 20.68 -10.36 6.46
CA GLY A 184 19.92 -11.38 5.75
C GLY A 184 20.73 -11.97 4.60
N LYS A 185 20.16 -12.93 3.93
CA LYS A 185 20.77 -13.63 2.81
C LYS A 185 19.91 -13.54 1.56
N ILE A 186 20.52 -13.24 0.43
CA ILE A 186 19.81 -13.21 -0.86
C ILE A 186 19.32 -14.62 -1.19
N TYR A 187 18.01 -14.78 -1.22
CA TYR A 187 17.36 -16.05 -1.54
C TYR A 187 17.06 -16.17 -3.04
N SER A 188 16.54 -15.09 -3.67
CA SER A 188 16.29 -15.07 -5.12
C SER A 188 16.37 -13.67 -5.69
N TYR A 189 16.59 -13.59 -7.01
CA TYR A 189 16.48 -12.36 -7.79
C TYR A 189 15.19 -12.39 -8.61
N ASN A 190 14.38 -11.37 -8.46
CA ASN A 190 13.03 -11.29 -9.03
C ASN A 190 12.92 -10.35 -10.23
N LYS A 191 14.01 -10.09 -10.93
CA LYS A 191 14.13 -9.10 -12.03
C LYS A 191 13.97 -7.66 -11.54
N ASN A 192 13.85 -6.72 -12.48
CA ASN A 192 13.72 -5.30 -12.17
C ASN A 192 12.24 -4.91 -12.05
N HIS A 193 11.90 -4.28 -10.95
CA HIS A 193 10.54 -3.82 -10.64
C HIS A 193 10.50 -2.31 -10.47
N VAL A 194 9.36 -1.71 -10.78
CA VAL A 194 9.07 -0.31 -10.44
C VAL A 194 9.48 -0.03 -9.01
N PHE A 195 10.24 1.06 -8.78
CA PHE A 195 10.72 1.43 -7.46
C PHE A 195 9.72 2.34 -6.74
N PRO A 196 9.01 1.83 -5.71
CA PRO A 196 7.89 2.53 -5.08
C PRO A 196 8.28 3.87 -4.45
N ASP A 197 9.50 3.98 -3.90
CA ASP A 197 9.98 5.19 -3.23
C ASP A 197 10.02 6.42 -4.15
N LYS A 198 10.23 6.21 -5.45
CA LYS A 198 10.15 7.28 -6.45
C LYS A 198 8.77 7.37 -7.08
N ASN A 199 8.18 6.22 -7.40
CA ASN A 199 6.92 6.15 -8.12
C ASN A 199 5.76 6.76 -7.31
N ALA A 200 5.76 6.61 -5.99
CA ALA A 200 4.78 7.21 -5.08
C ALA A 200 4.83 8.75 -5.02
N HIS A 201 5.91 9.35 -5.49
CA HIS A 201 6.10 10.81 -5.51
C HIS A 201 6.08 11.41 -6.92
N GLY A 202 5.68 10.63 -7.93
CA GLY A 202 5.63 11.09 -9.32
C GLY A 202 7.01 11.34 -9.95
N LEU A 203 8.07 10.76 -9.37
CA LEU A 203 9.46 10.86 -9.85
C LEU A 203 9.83 9.80 -10.90
N GLY A 204 8.81 9.16 -11.48
CA GLY A 204 8.96 8.09 -12.45
C GLY A 204 9.10 6.71 -11.83
N GLU A 205 8.98 5.68 -12.68
CA GLU A 205 8.99 4.28 -12.25
C GLU A 205 10.35 3.81 -11.71
N SER A 206 11.45 4.34 -12.24
CA SER A 206 12.83 4.01 -11.82
C SER A 206 13.03 2.52 -11.53
N PRO A 207 12.80 1.60 -12.48
CA PRO A 207 12.83 0.17 -12.18
C PRO A 207 14.23 -0.28 -11.75
N LEU A 208 14.27 -1.03 -10.65
CA LEU A 208 15.49 -1.50 -10.00
C LEU A 208 15.40 -2.98 -9.62
N PRO A 209 16.55 -3.66 -9.44
CA PRO A 209 16.58 -5.04 -9.00
C PRO A 209 15.80 -5.26 -7.71
N LEU A 210 14.95 -6.29 -7.72
CA LEU A 210 14.19 -6.76 -6.58
C LEU A 210 14.70 -8.13 -6.17
N TYR A 211 14.98 -8.31 -4.89
CA TYR A 211 15.42 -9.57 -4.32
C TYR A 211 14.47 -10.06 -3.25
N THR A 212 14.26 -11.36 -3.19
CA THR A 212 13.75 -11.96 -1.96
C THR A 212 14.93 -12.19 -1.03
N VAL A 213 14.86 -11.62 0.16
CA VAL A 213 15.87 -11.74 1.22
C VAL A 213 15.32 -12.62 2.34
N GLU A 214 16.09 -13.62 2.75
CA GLU A 214 15.80 -14.46 3.90
C GLU A 214 16.44 -13.87 5.15
N PHE A 215 15.64 -13.71 6.20
CA PHE A 215 16.08 -13.33 7.54
C PHE A 215 15.75 -14.43 8.53
N LYS A 216 16.62 -14.64 9.52
CA LYS A 216 16.24 -15.43 10.68
C LYS A 216 15.33 -14.62 11.60
N SER A 217 14.34 -15.26 12.18
CA SER A 217 13.44 -14.65 13.16
C SER A 217 14.22 -14.05 14.33
N SER A 218 15.25 -14.75 14.80
CA SER A 218 16.16 -14.26 15.84
C SER A 218 16.93 -12.99 15.46
N GLU A 219 17.27 -12.81 14.17
CA GLU A 219 17.89 -11.57 13.67
C GLU A 219 16.93 -10.39 13.73
N LEU A 220 15.68 -10.60 13.33
CA LEU A 220 14.68 -9.54 13.29
C LEU A 220 14.21 -9.11 14.69
N TRP A 221 13.97 -10.06 15.58
CA TRP A 221 13.31 -9.81 16.87
C TRP A 221 14.15 -10.19 18.09
N GLY A 222 15.34 -10.77 17.92
CA GLY A 222 16.23 -11.18 19.02
C GLY A 222 15.52 -12.15 19.96
N ILE A 223 15.64 -11.90 21.26
CA ILE A 223 15.01 -12.72 22.32
C ILE A 223 13.47 -12.69 22.29
N SER A 224 12.87 -11.79 21.53
CA SER A 224 11.41 -11.69 21.36
C SER A 224 10.91 -12.51 20.17
N ALA A 225 11.78 -13.24 19.48
CA ALA A 225 11.38 -14.15 18.42
C ALA A 225 10.48 -15.25 18.98
N GLU A 226 9.32 -15.48 18.37
CA GLU A 226 8.40 -16.55 18.78
C GLU A 226 9.04 -17.92 18.55
N HIS A 227 9.71 -18.08 17.40
CA HIS A 227 10.52 -19.25 17.03
C HIS A 227 11.84 -18.78 16.41
N GLU A 228 12.94 -18.94 17.10
CA GLU A 228 14.26 -18.40 16.71
C GLU A 228 14.75 -18.86 15.34
N ASN A 229 14.37 -20.07 14.93
CA ASN A 229 14.84 -20.70 13.68
C ASN A 229 13.93 -20.45 12.47
N ASP A 230 12.83 -19.75 12.65
CA ASP A 230 11.95 -19.43 11.53
C ASP A 230 12.67 -18.52 10.53
N SER A 231 12.40 -18.77 9.25
CA SER A 231 12.87 -17.94 8.17
C SER A 231 11.76 -17.01 7.72
N ILE A 232 12.08 -15.72 7.64
CA ILE A 232 11.19 -14.65 7.18
C ILE A 232 11.72 -14.14 5.86
N PHE A 233 10.86 -14.14 4.84
CA PHE A 233 11.20 -13.71 3.50
C PHE A 233 10.58 -12.36 3.19
N LEU A 234 11.40 -11.42 2.69
CA LEU A 234 10.96 -10.10 2.28
C LEU A 234 11.47 -9.79 0.87
N ASP A 235 10.58 -9.22 0.05
CA ASP A 235 10.96 -8.68 -1.24
C ASP A 235 11.43 -7.24 -1.07
N LEU A 236 12.74 -7.02 -1.29
CA LEU A 236 13.43 -5.76 -1.04
C LEU A 236 14.18 -5.29 -2.30
N TRP A 237 14.03 -4.00 -2.63
CA TRP A 237 14.75 -3.38 -3.73
C TRP A 237 16.22 -3.15 -3.37
N GLU A 238 17.08 -3.25 -4.38
CA GLU A 238 18.53 -3.10 -4.23
C GLU A 238 18.99 -1.87 -3.42
N PRO A 239 18.39 -0.67 -3.55
CA PRO A 239 18.79 0.49 -2.74
C PRO A 239 18.58 0.33 -1.23
N TYR A 240 17.82 -0.67 -0.80
CA TYR A 240 17.66 -0.97 0.63
C TYR A 240 18.76 -1.86 1.20
N LEU A 241 19.64 -2.38 0.35
CA LEU A 241 20.61 -3.42 0.67
C LEU A 241 22.04 -2.90 0.58
N ASN A 242 22.88 -3.32 1.49
CA ASN A 242 24.33 -3.14 1.44
C ASN A 242 25.02 -4.50 1.56
N PRO A 243 26.21 -4.68 0.97
CA PRO A 243 27.01 -5.88 1.24
C PRO A 243 27.30 -5.97 2.74
N TYR A 244 27.05 -7.13 3.32
CA TYR A 244 27.49 -7.41 4.69
C TYR A 244 28.91 -7.95 4.63
N LYS A 245 29.80 -7.37 5.44
CA LYS A 245 31.18 -7.83 5.64
C LYS A 245 31.39 -7.90 7.13
N ASP A 246 31.75 -9.10 7.60
CA ASP A 246 32.22 -9.31 8.97
C ASP A 246 33.41 -8.40 9.31
#